data_3390109de9b8b927f01ec9ce04d47eec
#
_entry.id   3390109de9b8b927f01ec9ce04d47eec
#
_cell.length_a   1.000
_cell.length_b   1.000
_cell.length_c   1.000
_cell.angle_alpha   90.00
_cell.angle_beta   90.00
_cell.angle_gamma   90.00
#
_symmetry.space_group_name_H-M   'P 1'
#
loop_
_entity.id
_entity.type
_entity.pdbx_description
1 polymer ?
#
loop_
_entity_poly.entity_id
_entity_poly.type
_entity_poly.pdbx_seq_one_letter_code
_entity_poly.pdbx_strand_id
1 'polypeptide(L)'
;LGATKDGIVKGIDLYTLSNTGAYGEHGPTTVGLSGHKSIPLYGKAEAFRFVSDVVYTNHMSAGAYRGYGATQGLFAVESAVNELADKLGIDPFVIRQRNIVHEGDVMPAYYGQVNTSCALDRCLQAVHDNIGWDEKYPVRDMGNGKVRAVGMGMAMQGSGITSVDVGSASLKINDDGFYTLSIGAADMGTGCDTILAQIAAEVLECPLDN
;
A
#
# COMPACT_ATOMS: atom_id res chain seq x y z
N LEU A 1 15.69 4.26 -9.77
CA LEU A 1 15.32 3.10 -10.59
C LEU A 1 16.28 2.95 -11.76
N GLY A 2 16.68 1.70 -12.06
CA GLY A 2 17.45 1.33 -13.24
C GLY A 2 16.61 0.42 -14.14
N ALA A 3 16.57 0.73 -15.43
CA ALA A 3 15.80 -0.06 -16.39
C ALA A 3 16.52 -0.16 -17.74
N THR A 4 16.11 -1.13 -18.54
CA THR A 4 16.48 -1.23 -19.94
C THR A 4 15.76 -0.15 -20.78
N LYS A 5 16.20 0.05 -22.01
CA LYS A 5 15.58 1.04 -22.93
C LYS A 5 14.13 0.72 -23.28
N ASP A 6 13.75 -0.54 -23.20
CA ASP A 6 12.38 -1.02 -23.41
C ASP A 6 11.55 -1.02 -22.12
N GLY A 7 12.06 -0.41 -21.04
CA GLY A 7 11.31 -0.16 -19.81
C GLY A 7 11.21 -1.35 -18.86
N ILE A 8 12.08 -2.34 -18.96
CA ILE A 8 12.15 -3.42 -17.97
C ILE A 8 13.02 -2.97 -16.80
N VAL A 9 12.43 -2.85 -15.62
CA VAL A 9 13.11 -2.46 -14.39
C VAL A 9 14.07 -3.56 -13.96
N LYS A 10 15.33 -3.22 -13.82
CA LYS A 10 16.41 -4.14 -13.43
C LYS A 10 16.92 -3.90 -12.02
N GLY A 11 16.81 -2.67 -11.54
CA GLY A 11 17.31 -2.32 -10.22
C GLY A 11 16.47 -1.26 -9.54
N ILE A 12 16.32 -1.42 -8.21
CA ILE A 12 15.63 -0.47 -7.34
C ILE A 12 16.55 -0.15 -6.17
N ASP A 13 16.84 1.14 -5.99
CA ASP A 13 17.55 1.65 -4.84
C ASP A 13 16.68 2.72 -4.16
N LEU A 14 16.21 2.41 -2.96
CA LEU A 14 15.34 3.27 -2.17
C LEU A 14 16.03 3.64 -0.87
N TYR A 15 16.17 4.94 -0.63
CA TYR A 15 16.61 5.50 0.63
C TYR A 15 15.49 6.31 1.26
N THR A 16 15.23 6.08 2.54
CA THR A 16 14.21 6.82 3.31
C THR A 16 14.84 7.43 4.56
N LEU A 17 14.75 8.75 4.69
CA LEU A 17 15.07 9.46 5.93
C LEU A 17 13.78 9.81 6.66
N SER A 18 13.64 9.35 7.90
CA SER A 18 12.45 9.56 8.73
C SER A 18 12.79 10.37 9.98
N ASN A 19 12.00 11.40 10.24
CA ASN A 19 12.00 12.12 11.49
C ASN A 19 10.97 11.51 12.43
N THR A 20 11.44 10.85 13.51
CA THR A 20 10.55 10.22 14.49
C THR A 20 10.14 11.15 15.64
N GLY A 21 10.62 12.40 15.66
CA GLY A 21 10.36 13.33 16.74
C GLY A 21 11.15 12.97 18.01
N ALA A 22 10.60 13.31 19.19
CA ALA A 22 11.34 13.24 20.45
C ALA A 22 11.42 11.84 21.05
N TYR A 23 10.45 10.93 20.76
CA TYR A 23 10.31 9.68 21.52
C TYR A 23 10.49 8.40 20.70
N GLY A 24 10.67 8.48 19.42
CA GLY A 24 10.95 7.32 18.57
C GLY A 24 9.76 6.43 18.25
N GLU A 25 8.90 6.16 19.18
CA GLU A 25 7.68 5.34 19.05
C GLU A 25 7.80 4.19 18.03
N HIS A 26 6.97 4.16 16.99
CA HIS A 26 7.01 3.19 15.90
C HIS A 26 7.91 3.60 14.72
N GLY A 27 8.77 4.60 14.88
CA GLY A 27 9.60 5.17 13.81
C GLY A 27 10.35 4.14 12.96
N PRO A 28 11.17 3.24 13.55
CA PRO A 28 11.92 2.25 12.77
C PRO A 28 11.04 1.29 11.97
N THR A 29 9.96 0.81 12.57
CA THR A 29 9.02 -0.12 11.90
C THR A 29 8.27 0.59 10.79
N THR A 30 7.76 1.79 11.07
CA THR A 30 7.04 2.60 10.07
C THR A 30 7.90 2.89 8.86
N VAL A 31 9.14 3.35 9.05
CA VAL A 31 10.02 3.63 7.93
C VAL A 31 10.44 2.37 7.18
N GLY A 32 10.63 1.25 7.88
CA GLY A 32 10.92 -0.05 7.27
C GLY A 32 9.86 -0.47 6.26
N LEU A 33 8.59 -0.22 6.57
CA LEU A 33 7.49 -0.56 5.68
C LEU A 33 7.42 0.33 4.42
N SER A 34 8.10 1.49 4.40
CA SER A 34 8.20 2.29 3.18
C SER A 34 8.91 1.53 2.05
N GLY A 35 9.92 0.74 2.36
CA GLY A 35 10.57 -0.16 1.41
C GLY A 35 9.81 -1.47 1.22
N HIS A 36 9.47 -2.16 2.31
CA HIS A 36 8.83 -3.48 2.28
C HIS A 36 7.49 -3.53 1.55
N LYS A 37 6.76 -2.41 1.46
CA LYS A 37 5.44 -2.37 0.81
C LYS A 37 5.46 -1.70 -0.55
N SER A 38 6.54 -1.03 -0.93
CA SER A 38 6.63 -0.35 -2.23
C SER A 38 7.46 -1.12 -3.25
N ILE A 39 8.62 -1.61 -2.86
CA ILE A 39 9.52 -2.34 -3.76
C ILE A 39 8.89 -3.62 -4.33
N PRO A 40 8.14 -4.43 -3.55
CA PRO A 40 7.57 -5.67 -4.06
C PRO A 40 6.56 -5.53 -5.19
N LEU A 41 5.96 -4.35 -5.40
CA LEU A 41 5.12 -4.12 -6.59
C LEU A 41 5.87 -4.39 -7.89
N TYR A 42 7.17 -4.10 -7.89
CA TYR A 42 8.11 -4.32 -9.00
C TYR A 42 9.16 -5.37 -8.62
N GLY A 43 8.76 -6.36 -7.85
CA GLY A 43 9.62 -7.34 -7.20
C GLY A 43 10.35 -8.30 -8.13
N LYS A 44 10.14 -8.20 -9.45
CA LYS A 44 10.90 -8.93 -10.48
C LYS A 44 12.25 -8.29 -10.81
N ALA A 45 12.57 -7.12 -10.26
CA ALA A 45 13.86 -6.49 -10.44
C ALA A 45 15.00 -7.43 -10.00
N GLU A 46 16.09 -7.44 -10.76
CA GLU A 46 17.23 -8.33 -10.52
C GLU A 46 18.08 -7.90 -9.32
N ALA A 47 18.04 -6.61 -9.00
CA ALA A 47 18.77 -6.04 -7.87
C ALA A 47 17.90 -5.02 -7.14
N PHE A 48 17.94 -5.04 -5.82
CA PHE A 48 17.29 -4.03 -5.00
C PHE A 48 18.09 -3.72 -3.74
N ARG A 49 18.03 -2.50 -3.31
CA ARG A 49 18.56 -2.03 -2.03
C ARG A 49 17.52 -1.13 -1.37
N PHE A 50 17.32 -1.35 -0.08
CA PHE A 50 16.56 -0.46 0.77
C PHE A 50 17.39 -0.08 1.98
N VAL A 51 17.55 1.22 2.21
CA VAL A 51 18.23 1.77 3.38
C VAL A 51 17.35 2.83 4.00
N SER A 52 17.25 2.82 5.31
CA SER A 52 16.47 3.82 6.04
C SER A 52 17.24 4.33 7.26
N ASP A 53 17.17 5.63 7.47
CA ASP A 53 17.62 6.28 8.69
C ASP A 53 16.42 6.88 9.43
N VAL A 54 16.39 6.66 10.75
CA VAL A 54 15.38 7.23 11.64
C VAL A 54 16.07 8.13 12.63
N VAL A 55 15.73 9.41 12.60
CA VAL A 55 16.42 10.42 13.42
C VAL A 55 15.49 11.03 14.46
N TYR A 56 16.01 11.21 15.65
CA TYR A 56 15.34 11.97 16.71
C TYR A 56 15.45 13.47 16.45
N THR A 57 14.41 14.20 16.80
CA THR A 57 14.38 15.66 16.78
C THR A 57 13.56 16.21 17.93
N ASN A 58 13.58 17.52 18.12
CA ASN A 58 12.73 18.20 19.11
C ASN A 58 11.29 18.46 18.61
N HIS A 59 10.89 17.81 17.50
CA HIS A 59 9.53 17.89 17.01
C HIS A 59 8.59 16.94 17.79
N MET A 60 7.30 17.13 17.57
CA MET A 60 6.28 16.22 18.08
C MET A 60 6.58 14.78 17.61
N SER A 61 6.30 13.82 18.48
CA SER A 61 6.50 12.40 18.18
C SER A 61 5.73 11.99 16.94
N ALA A 62 6.42 11.33 16.03
CA ALA A 62 5.81 10.64 14.92
C ALA A 62 5.48 9.20 15.32
N GLY A 63 4.51 8.59 14.68
CA GLY A 63 4.09 7.22 15.01
C GLY A 63 3.33 6.54 13.89
N ALA A 64 2.61 5.50 14.25
CA ALA A 64 1.78 4.75 13.34
C ALA A 64 0.59 5.59 12.85
N TYR A 65 0.43 5.69 11.55
CA TYR A 65 -0.72 6.31 10.91
C TYR A 65 -1.20 5.39 9.78
N ARG A 66 -2.46 5.46 9.42
CA ARG A 66 -3.07 4.61 8.39
C ARG A 66 -2.19 4.53 7.13
N GLY A 67 -1.81 3.29 6.73
CA GLY A 67 -0.82 3.03 5.68
C GLY A 67 0.58 2.73 6.22
N TYR A 68 0.93 3.16 7.44
CA TYR A 68 2.07 2.74 8.25
C TYR A 68 3.40 2.70 7.48
N GLY A 69 3.73 3.81 6.79
CA GLY A 69 4.95 3.94 5.96
C GLY A 69 4.79 3.49 4.51
N ALA A 70 3.86 2.59 4.20
CA ALA A 70 3.62 2.15 2.82
C ALA A 70 3.25 3.33 1.90
N THR A 71 2.40 4.24 2.37
CA THR A 71 1.97 5.41 1.60
C THR A 71 3.13 6.28 1.14
N GLN A 72 4.11 6.53 2.02
CA GLN A 72 5.29 7.32 1.71
C GLN A 72 6.19 6.60 0.69
N GLY A 73 6.43 5.31 0.90
CA GLY A 73 7.23 4.50 0.00
C GLY A 73 6.60 4.35 -1.38
N LEU A 74 5.30 4.09 -1.43
CA LEU A 74 4.56 3.98 -2.68
C LEU A 74 4.54 5.30 -3.45
N PHE A 75 4.36 6.44 -2.77
CA PHE A 75 4.46 7.75 -3.41
C PHE A 75 5.83 7.94 -4.08
N ALA A 76 6.90 7.61 -3.38
CA ALA A 76 8.26 7.75 -3.90
C ALA A 76 8.53 6.83 -5.09
N VAL A 77 8.19 5.53 -4.97
CA VAL A 77 8.41 4.54 -6.02
C VAL A 77 7.55 4.83 -7.25
N GLU A 78 6.27 5.12 -7.06
CA GLU A 78 5.35 5.40 -8.16
C GLU A 78 5.69 6.71 -8.89
N SER A 79 6.15 7.74 -8.18
CA SER A 79 6.68 8.96 -8.78
C SER A 79 7.92 8.66 -9.62
N ALA A 80 8.85 7.86 -9.10
CA ALA A 80 10.06 7.46 -9.82
C ALA A 80 9.74 6.58 -11.06
N VAL A 81 8.70 5.75 -11.00
CA VAL A 81 8.22 4.98 -12.18
C VAL A 81 7.65 5.91 -13.25
N ASN A 82 6.90 6.94 -12.85
CA ASN A 82 6.37 7.94 -13.80
C ASN A 82 7.51 8.75 -14.45
N GLU A 83 8.50 9.19 -13.65
CA GLU A 83 9.68 9.88 -14.20
C GLU A 83 10.50 8.98 -15.14
N LEU A 84 10.62 7.70 -14.82
CA LEU A 84 11.31 6.74 -15.67
C LEU A 84 10.56 6.54 -17.00
N ALA A 85 9.24 6.42 -16.93
CA ALA A 85 8.39 6.32 -18.11
C ALA A 85 8.56 7.52 -19.03
N ASP A 86 8.51 8.73 -18.48
CA ASP A 86 8.72 9.98 -19.22
C ASP A 86 10.12 10.03 -19.88
N LYS A 87 11.17 9.73 -19.14
CA LYS A 87 12.56 9.69 -19.66
C LYS A 87 12.77 8.68 -20.77
N LEU A 88 12.03 7.57 -20.77
CA LEU A 88 12.10 6.54 -21.79
C LEU A 88 11.12 6.78 -22.96
N GLY A 89 10.22 7.73 -22.84
CA GLY A 89 9.13 7.96 -23.80
C GLY A 89 8.16 6.77 -23.83
N ILE A 90 7.96 6.09 -22.72
CA ILE A 90 7.04 4.95 -22.58
C ILE A 90 5.83 5.38 -21.78
N ASP A 91 4.64 4.94 -22.20
CA ASP A 91 3.43 5.21 -21.45
C ASP A 91 3.50 4.65 -20.02
N PRO A 92 3.11 5.41 -18.98
CA PRO A 92 3.09 4.95 -17.58
C PRO A 92 2.24 3.70 -17.32
N PHE A 93 1.21 3.47 -18.10
CA PHE A 93 0.45 2.23 -18.07
C PHE A 93 1.30 1.06 -18.58
N VAL A 94 1.93 1.23 -19.74
CA VAL A 94 2.74 0.18 -20.38
C VAL A 94 3.94 -0.21 -19.53
N ILE A 95 4.64 0.76 -18.92
CA ILE A 95 5.79 0.43 -18.07
C ILE A 95 5.36 -0.36 -16.83
N ARG A 96 4.18 -0.09 -16.27
CA ARG A 96 3.61 -0.87 -15.18
C ARG A 96 3.24 -2.28 -15.61
N GLN A 97 2.52 -2.44 -16.71
CA GLN A 97 2.17 -3.78 -17.24
C GLN A 97 3.40 -4.68 -17.40
N ARG A 98 4.53 -4.12 -17.82
CA ARG A 98 5.77 -4.89 -18.03
C ARG A 98 6.44 -5.34 -16.74
N ASN A 99 6.24 -4.62 -15.65
CA ASN A 99 7.09 -4.74 -14.46
C ASN A 99 6.36 -5.18 -13.18
N ILE A 100 5.04 -5.09 -13.12
CA ILE A 100 4.30 -5.51 -11.93
C ILE A 100 4.39 -7.01 -11.70
N VAL A 101 4.26 -7.38 -10.44
CA VAL A 101 4.18 -8.80 -10.04
C VAL A 101 2.81 -9.37 -10.38
N HIS A 102 2.78 -10.67 -10.67
CA HIS A 102 1.59 -11.46 -10.94
C HIS A 102 1.46 -12.60 -9.95
N GLU A 103 0.34 -13.28 -9.98
CA GLU A 103 0.16 -14.53 -9.26
C GLU A 103 1.18 -15.57 -9.73
N GLY A 104 1.80 -16.27 -8.80
CA GLY A 104 2.86 -17.24 -9.06
C GLY A 104 4.27 -16.66 -9.13
N ASP A 105 4.44 -15.35 -9.23
CA ASP A 105 5.76 -14.72 -9.21
C ASP A 105 6.44 -14.88 -7.84
N VAL A 106 7.73 -15.17 -7.86
CA VAL A 106 8.58 -15.10 -6.68
C VAL A 106 8.97 -13.64 -6.46
N MET A 107 8.84 -13.16 -5.24
CA MET A 107 9.14 -11.77 -4.84
C MET A 107 10.41 -11.71 -3.99
N PRO A 108 11.62 -11.56 -4.59
CA PRO A 108 12.86 -11.53 -3.84
C PRO A 108 12.91 -10.42 -2.80
N ALA A 109 12.35 -9.26 -3.12
CA ALA A 109 12.23 -8.12 -2.19
C ALA A 109 11.21 -8.34 -1.05
N TYR A 110 10.48 -9.45 -1.05
CA TYR A 110 9.54 -9.83 0.00
C TYR A 110 9.85 -11.25 0.50
N TYR A 111 11.07 -11.43 1.02
CA TYR A 111 11.57 -12.69 1.59
C TYR A 111 11.56 -13.88 0.64
N GLY A 112 11.54 -13.67 -0.68
CA GLY A 112 11.46 -14.75 -1.66
C GLY A 112 10.14 -15.53 -1.65
N GLN A 113 9.09 -14.95 -1.08
CA GLN A 113 7.77 -15.58 -1.06
C GLN A 113 7.14 -15.60 -2.45
N VAL A 114 6.36 -16.65 -2.71
CA VAL A 114 5.53 -16.74 -3.90
C VAL A 114 4.27 -15.89 -3.70
N ASN A 115 3.94 -15.09 -4.69
CA ASN A 115 2.71 -14.31 -4.72
C ASN A 115 1.52 -15.22 -5.04
N THR A 116 0.81 -15.66 -4.03
CA THR A 116 -0.25 -16.68 -4.15
C THR A 116 -1.59 -16.13 -4.62
N SER A 117 -1.77 -14.81 -4.61
CA SER A 117 -3.00 -14.15 -5.05
C SER A 117 -2.66 -12.74 -5.51
N CYS A 118 -2.99 -12.41 -6.75
CA CYS A 118 -2.72 -11.10 -7.32
C CYS A 118 -3.72 -10.76 -8.43
N ALA A 119 -4.22 -9.52 -8.39
CA ALA A 119 -5.09 -8.98 -9.43
C ALA A 119 -4.63 -7.58 -9.89
N LEU A 120 -3.36 -7.24 -9.66
CA LEU A 120 -2.82 -5.91 -9.99
C LEU A 120 -2.93 -5.60 -11.49
N ASP A 121 -2.71 -6.58 -12.34
CA ASP A 121 -2.87 -6.48 -13.79
C ASP A 121 -4.31 -6.13 -14.18
N ARG A 122 -5.28 -6.82 -13.59
CA ARG A 122 -6.71 -6.55 -13.82
C ARG A 122 -7.14 -5.20 -13.25
N CYS A 123 -6.63 -4.83 -12.07
CA CYS A 123 -6.88 -3.51 -11.50
C CYS A 123 -6.31 -2.40 -12.39
N LEU A 124 -5.09 -2.58 -12.88
CA LEU A 124 -4.42 -1.65 -13.77
C LEU A 124 -5.22 -1.46 -15.08
N GLN A 125 -5.66 -2.55 -15.70
CA GLN A 125 -6.49 -2.50 -16.90
C GLN A 125 -7.84 -1.83 -16.63
N ALA A 126 -8.52 -2.20 -15.55
CA ALA A 126 -9.81 -1.62 -15.20
C ALA A 126 -9.74 -0.11 -14.98
N VAL A 127 -8.68 0.39 -14.34
CA VAL A 127 -8.47 1.85 -14.16
C VAL A 127 -8.20 2.53 -15.50
N HIS A 128 -7.35 1.93 -16.34
CA HIS A 128 -7.05 2.42 -17.69
C HIS A 128 -8.34 2.62 -18.51
N ASP A 129 -9.17 1.57 -18.56
CA ASP A 129 -10.40 1.59 -19.38
C ASP A 129 -11.46 2.55 -18.80
N ASN A 130 -11.69 2.49 -17.48
CA ASN A 130 -12.71 3.32 -16.84
C ASN A 130 -12.42 4.82 -16.90
N ILE A 131 -11.14 5.22 -16.84
CA ILE A 131 -10.80 6.63 -16.97
C ILE A 131 -10.77 7.09 -18.44
N GLY A 132 -10.71 6.17 -19.39
CA GLY A 132 -10.50 6.45 -20.81
C GLY A 132 -9.08 6.99 -21.04
N TRP A 133 -8.08 6.21 -20.62
CA TRP A 133 -6.68 6.62 -20.60
C TRP A 133 -6.16 7.07 -21.95
N ASP A 134 -6.35 6.26 -22.99
CA ASP A 134 -5.85 6.52 -24.36
C ASP A 134 -6.30 7.86 -24.95
N GLU A 135 -7.49 8.32 -24.54
CA GLU A 135 -8.06 9.58 -25.00
C GLU A 135 -7.61 10.78 -24.16
N LYS A 136 -7.21 10.56 -22.91
CA LYS A 136 -7.03 11.61 -21.92
C LYS A 136 -5.59 11.86 -21.52
N TYR A 137 -4.74 10.85 -21.65
CA TYR A 137 -3.32 10.98 -21.29
C TYR A 137 -2.52 11.62 -22.42
N PRO A 138 -1.51 12.45 -22.10
CA PRO A 138 -1.19 12.91 -20.75
C PRO A 138 -2.03 14.11 -20.29
N VAL A 139 -2.46 14.96 -21.20
CA VAL A 139 -3.14 16.21 -20.89
C VAL A 139 -4.02 16.66 -22.05
N ARG A 140 -5.15 17.29 -21.72
CA ARG A 140 -6.05 17.92 -22.70
C ARG A 140 -6.22 19.39 -22.38
N ASP A 141 -6.14 20.21 -23.41
CA ASP A 141 -6.59 21.60 -23.34
C ASP A 141 -8.13 21.62 -23.32
N MET A 142 -8.69 22.23 -22.28
CA MET A 142 -10.13 22.37 -22.10
C MET A 142 -10.65 23.73 -22.59
N GLY A 143 -9.79 24.56 -23.16
CA GLY A 143 -10.07 25.96 -23.52
C GLY A 143 -10.06 26.91 -22.31
N ASN A 144 -10.07 28.20 -22.58
CA ASN A 144 -10.09 29.28 -21.59
C ASN A 144 -8.93 29.19 -20.54
N GLY A 145 -7.77 28.74 -20.97
CA GLY A 145 -6.60 28.60 -20.10
C GLY A 145 -6.68 27.45 -19.10
N LYS A 146 -7.62 26.55 -19.26
CA LYS A 146 -7.76 25.35 -18.40
C LYS A 146 -7.20 24.12 -19.09
N VAL A 147 -6.48 23.31 -18.33
CA VAL A 147 -5.98 22.00 -18.76
C VAL A 147 -6.50 20.92 -17.81
N ARG A 148 -6.70 19.72 -18.34
CA ARG A 148 -7.03 18.53 -17.55
C ARG A 148 -6.01 17.45 -17.84
N ALA A 149 -5.34 16.98 -16.80
CA ALA A 149 -4.40 15.87 -16.88
C ALA A 149 -4.98 14.64 -16.19
N VAL A 150 -4.49 13.48 -16.60
CA VAL A 150 -4.69 12.21 -15.92
C VAL A 150 -3.34 11.63 -15.52
N GLY A 151 -3.31 10.93 -14.42
CA GLY A 151 -2.13 10.22 -13.91
C GLY A 151 -2.51 8.88 -13.35
N MET A 152 -1.53 8.02 -13.16
CA MET A 152 -1.70 6.66 -12.67
C MET A 152 -0.68 6.37 -11.58
N GLY A 153 -1.11 5.66 -10.57
CA GLY A 153 -0.28 5.11 -9.51
C GLY A 153 -0.88 3.80 -9.02
N MET A 154 -0.05 2.93 -8.49
CA MET A 154 -0.45 1.65 -7.92
C MET A 154 -0.10 1.61 -6.44
N ALA A 155 -0.86 0.82 -5.69
CA ALA A 155 -0.60 0.60 -4.28
C ALA A 155 -0.96 -0.83 -3.88
N MET A 156 -0.25 -1.32 -2.87
CA MET A 156 -0.62 -2.51 -2.15
C MET A 156 -0.42 -2.30 -0.65
N GLN A 157 -1.17 -3.02 0.15
CA GLN A 157 -1.04 -3.00 1.61
C GLN A 157 -1.22 -4.40 2.16
N GLY A 158 -0.27 -4.86 2.96
CA GLY A 158 -0.43 -6.01 3.82
C GLY A 158 -0.90 -5.54 5.20
N SER A 159 -1.95 -6.13 5.71
CA SER A 159 -2.49 -5.83 7.04
C SER A 159 -2.08 -6.90 8.04
N GLY A 160 -1.76 -6.46 9.27
CA GLY A 160 -1.31 -7.32 10.35
C GLY A 160 0.14 -7.81 10.20
N ILE A 161 0.74 -8.16 11.32
CA ILE A 161 2.07 -8.77 11.37
C ILE A 161 1.90 -10.09 12.12
N THR A 162 1.97 -11.19 11.40
CA THR A 162 1.83 -12.54 11.97
C THR A 162 2.83 -12.75 13.10
N SER A 163 2.35 -13.26 14.22
CA SER A 163 3.14 -13.55 15.44
C SER A 163 3.65 -12.32 16.20
N VAL A 164 3.31 -11.11 15.79
CA VAL A 164 3.66 -9.86 16.49
C VAL A 164 2.41 -9.16 16.99
N ASP A 165 1.42 -8.96 16.12
CA ASP A 165 0.17 -8.32 16.49
C ASP A 165 -0.68 -9.26 17.35
N VAL A 166 -1.15 -8.75 18.48
CA VAL A 166 -2.02 -9.47 19.42
C VAL A 166 -3.33 -8.71 19.58
N GLY A 167 -4.42 -9.39 19.32
CA GLY A 167 -5.77 -8.88 19.55
C GLY A 167 -6.40 -9.54 20.78
N SER A 168 -7.29 -8.81 21.45
CA SER A 168 -8.13 -9.34 22.50
C SER A 168 -9.59 -8.94 22.27
N ALA A 169 -10.48 -9.79 22.74
CA ALA A 169 -11.91 -9.50 22.72
C ALA A 169 -12.55 -9.96 24.02
N SER A 170 -13.56 -9.26 24.48
CA SER A 170 -14.44 -9.71 25.56
C SER A 170 -15.88 -9.54 25.13
N LEU A 171 -16.70 -10.53 25.48
CA LEU A 171 -18.13 -10.54 25.22
C LEU A 171 -18.88 -10.58 26.55
N LYS A 172 -19.84 -9.70 26.71
CA LYS A 172 -20.71 -9.63 27.89
C LYS A 172 -22.17 -9.81 27.44
N ILE A 173 -22.93 -10.60 28.18
CA ILE A 173 -24.38 -10.65 28.08
C ILE A 173 -24.93 -9.62 29.08
N ASN A 174 -25.77 -8.73 28.65
CA ASN A 174 -26.41 -7.72 29.49
C ASN A 174 -27.76 -8.21 30.02
N ASP A 175 -28.29 -7.54 31.05
CA ASP A 175 -29.54 -7.92 31.72
C ASP A 175 -30.76 -7.78 30.80
N ASP A 176 -30.64 -6.98 29.74
CA ASP A 176 -31.68 -6.78 28.71
C ASP A 176 -31.66 -7.81 27.59
N GLY A 177 -30.71 -8.76 27.64
CA GLY A 177 -30.53 -9.81 26.66
C GLY A 177 -29.67 -9.44 25.46
N PHE A 178 -29.14 -8.21 25.42
CA PHE A 178 -28.20 -7.79 24.38
C PHE A 178 -26.76 -8.18 24.74
N TYR A 179 -25.92 -8.21 23.71
CA TYR A 179 -24.50 -8.49 23.88
C TYR A 179 -23.68 -7.20 23.75
N THR A 180 -22.61 -7.11 24.52
CA THR A 180 -21.57 -6.10 24.35
C THR A 180 -20.28 -6.77 23.97
N LEU A 181 -19.80 -6.50 22.76
CA LEU A 181 -18.48 -6.93 22.27
C LEU A 181 -17.47 -5.79 22.45
N SER A 182 -16.44 -6.01 23.27
CA SER A 182 -15.29 -5.11 23.39
C SER A 182 -14.09 -5.72 22.70
N ILE A 183 -13.43 -4.97 21.84
CA ILE A 183 -12.32 -5.45 21.02
C ILE A 183 -11.08 -4.58 21.17
N GLY A 184 -9.90 -5.20 21.11
CA GLY A 184 -8.60 -4.52 21.13
C GLY A 184 -8.11 -4.07 19.76
N ALA A 185 -9.02 -3.76 18.83
CA ALA A 185 -8.72 -3.25 17.50
C ALA A 185 -9.42 -1.91 17.29
N ALA A 186 -8.78 -1.02 16.51
CA ALA A 186 -9.38 0.25 16.13
C ALA A 186 -9.80 0.22 14.67
N ASP A 187 -11.03 0.62 14.38
CA ASP A 187 -11.48 0.81 13.00
C ASP A 187 -10.84 2.08 12.42
N MET A 188 -10.00 1.91 11.44
CA MET A 188 -9.38 2.99 10.68
C MET A 188 -9.92 3.09 9.24
N GLY A 189 -11.13 2.56 9.01
CA GLY A 189 -11.77 2.42 7.71
C GLY A 189 -11.68 1.01 7.13
N THR A 190 -11.27 0.04 7.95
CA THR A 190 -11.23 -1.39 7.59
C THR A 190 -12.56 -2.09 7.77
N GLY A 191 -13.49 -1.49 8.52
CA GLY A 191 -14.79 -2.08 8.85
C GLY A 191 -14.71 -3.14 9.94
N CYS A 192 -13.65 -3.13 10.75
CA CYS A 192 -13.43 -4.17 11.75
C CYS A 192 -14.54 -4.23 12.79
N ASP A 193 -15.11 -3.09 13.19
CA ASP A 193 -16.22 -3.06 14.15
C ASP A 193 -17.42 -3.85 13.63
N THR A 194 -17.79 -3.62 12.38
CA THR A 194 -18.90 -4.34 11.74
C THR A 194 -18.58 -5.82 11.54
N ILE A 195 -17.39 -6.14 11.01
CA ILE A 195 -17.01 -7.52 10.69
C ILE A 195 -16.91 -8.36 11.95
N LEU A 196 -16.32 -7.82 13.02
CA LEU A 196 -16.18 -8.57 14.28
C LEU A 196 -17.52 -8.75 14.99
N ALA A 197 -18.43 -7.79 14.89
CA ALA A 197 -19.81 -7.95 15.36
C ALA A 197 -20.55 -9.02 14.56
N GLN A 198 -20.41 -9.07 13.24
CA GLN A 198 -20.99 -10.12 12.38
C GLN A 198 -20.47 -11.51 12.75
N ILE A 199 -19.17 -11.65 12.97
CA ILE A 199 -18.56 -12.93 13.39
C ILE A 199 -19.14 -13.37 14.76
N ALA A 200 -19.25 -12.44 15.72
CA ALA A 200 -19.82 -12.73 17.02
C ALA A 200 -21.29 -13.16 16.92
N ALA A 201 -22.10 -12.44 16.15
CA ALA A 201 -23.52 -12.74 15.94
C ALA A 201 -23.72 -14.11 15.28
N GLU A 202 -22.88 -14.47 14.29
CA GLU A 202 -22.92 -15.78 13.64
C GLU A 202 -22.59 -16.92 14.62
N VAL A 203 -21.54 -16.75 15.44
CA VAL A 203 -21.14 -17.76 16.45
C VAL A 203 -22.20 -17.91 17.55
N LEU A 204 -22.87 -16.82 17.91
CA LEU A 204 -23.91 -16.82 18.94
C LEU A 204 -25.29 -17.21 18.40
N GLU A 205 -25.41 -17.41 17.09
CA GLU A 205 -26.67 -17.70 16.40
C GLU A 205 -27.77 -16.66 16.71
N CYS A 206 -27.40 -15.38 16.76
CA CYS A 206 -28.31 -14.29 17.07
C CYS A 206 -28.31 -13.21 15.97
N PRO A 207 -29.35 -12.36 15.89
CA PRO A 207 -29.33 -11.20 15.01
C PRO A 207 -28.18 -10.24 15.33
N LEU A 208 -27.66 -9.56 14.29
CA LEU A 208 -26.58 -8.58 14.47
C LEU A 208 -26.98 -7.41 15.37
N ASP A 209 -28.27 -7.10 15.45
CA ASP A 209 -28.82 -6.01 16.22
C ASP A 209 -28.96 -6.34 17.73
N ASN A 210 -28.63 -7.55 18.14
CA ASN A 210 -28.59 -7.95 19.54
C ASN A 210 -27.20 -7.74 20.10
#